data_3334cd87c745117d685a329b51d22dd7
#
_entry.id   3334cd87c745117d685a329b51d22dd7
#
_cell.length_a   1.000
_cell.length_b   1.000
_cell.length_c   1.000
_cell.angle_alpha   90.00
_cell.angle_beta   90.00
_cell.angle_gamma   90.00
#
_symmetry.space_group_name_H-M   'P 1'
#
loop_
_entity.id
_entity.type
_entity.pdbx_description
1 polymer ?
#
loop_
_entity_poly.entity_id
_entity_poly.type
_entity_poly.pdbx_seq_one_letter_code
_entity_poly.pdbx_strand_id
1 'polypeptide(L)'
;MRIAIEITYLVSSILFIFGIKFLGSPKTARKGNLYAAIGMFMAIAATLLDQEVLTYEWIIIGAIIGSAVGLILAYKTPMTGMPQMVGMLNGFGGGASTLVALAEYFRLNPNYPVDTGLPFNLPIDTGIAIVLSLLIGGVTFTGSMIAFGKLQGLVTGKVVKYPLQHPLNLILILVVLAGGVLILLDPTNIPLILIITAISLVLGVLLVLPIGGADMPVAISLLNSYSGLAGSTTGFVLGNNELIIAGALVGASGIILTNIMCKAMNRSLMNVVMGGWASAGTEGPAPDSKARKGTAKSIDAEELAMLLESVSSVVVVPGYGMAVGQAQHAVRDLMNVLEKKGINFRFAIHPVAGRMPGHMNVLLAEAQVPYDKMLSMEDINDDFPNTDVVIVIGANDVVNPAARHDQSSPIYGMPILNVDYAKTVIINKRSLNVGYAGIDNELFFYPNALMYFGDSKEAMSKLVHEIKAL
;
A
#
# COMPACT_ATOMS: atom_id res chain seq x y z
N MET A 1 15.09 -34.28 -17.66
CA MET A 1 14.93 -33.46 -16.44
C MET A 1 14.82 -31.98 -16.80
N ARG A 2 15.75 -31.37 -17.54
CA ARG A 2 15.74 -29.94 -17.88
C ARG A 2 14.45 -29.45 -18.54
N ILE A 3 13.92 -30.17 -19.56
CA ILE A 3 12.64 -29.81 -20.22
C ILE A 3 11.46 -29.81 -19.21
N ALA A 4 11.43 -30.75 -18.28
CA ALA A 4 10.37 -30.79 -17.25
C ALA A 4 10.45 -29.59 -16.31
N ILE A 5 11.65 -29.16 -15.94
CA ILE A 5 11.90 -27.97 -15.13
C ILE A 5 11.45 -26.71 -15.87
N GLU A 6 11.82 -26.55 -17.14
CA GLU A 6 11.40 -25.43 -17.99
C GLU A 6 9.88 -25.36 -18.18
N ILE A 7 9.21 -26.51 -18.34
CA ILE A 7 7.75 -26.58 -18.37
C ILE A 7 7.14 -26.19 -17.02
N THR A 8 7.75 -26.61 -15.91
CA THR A 8 7.28 -26.24 -14.57
C THR A 8 7.38 -24.74 -14.35
N TYR A 9 8.47 -24.11 -14.77
CA TYR A 9 8.60 -22.64 -14.73
C TYR A 9 7.55 -21.95 -15.61
N LEU A 10 7.28 -22.45 -16.80
CA LEU A 10 6.24 -21.91 -17.68
C LEU A 10 4.85 -21.98 -17.01
N VAL A 11 4.51 -23.12 -16.42
CA VAL A 11 3.23 -23.30 -15.70
C VAL A 11 3.16 -22.37 -14.49
N SER A 12 4.25 -22.23 -13.73
CA SER A 12 4.35 -21.30 -12.59
C SER A 12 4.12 -19.86 -13.03
N SER A 13 4.77 -19.41 -14.12
CA SER A 13 4.57 -18.06 -14.69
C SER A 13 3.10 -17.83 -15.09
N ILE A 14 2.46 -18.80 -15.71
CA ILE A 14 1.03 -18.74 -16.06
C ILE A 14 0.17 -18.60 -14.80
N LEU A 15 0.47 -19.35 -13.74
CA LEU A 15 -0.24 -19.25 -12.46
C LEU A 15 -0.05 -17.89 -11.82
N PHE A 16 1.12 -17.26 -11.90
CA PHE A 16 1.34 -15.89 -11.43
C PHE A 16 0.53 -14.86 -12.23
N ILE A 17 0.48 -14.99 -13.56
CA ILE A 17 -0.34 -14.10 -14.41
C ILE A 17 -1.82 -14.20 -14.00
N PHE A 18 -2.36 -15.40 -13.86
CA PHE A 18 -3.74 -15.59 -13.40
C PHE A 18 -3.92 -15.16 -11.95
N GLY A 19 -2.92 -15.38 -11.09
CA GLY A 19 -2.89 -14.89 -9.72
C GLY A 19 -3.11 -13.38 -9.66
N ILE A 20 -2.28 -12.61 -10.38
CA ILE A 20 -2.39 -11.15 -10.44
C ILE A 20 -3.73 -10.71 -11.05
N LYS A 21 -4.18 -11.36 -12.13
CA LYS A 21 -5.48 -11.06 -12.74
C LYS A 21 -6.64 -11.22 -11.76
N PHE A 22 -6.66 -12.30 -10.98
CA PHE A 22 -7.73 -12.54 -10.01
C PHE A 22 -7.62 -11.69 -8.74
N LEU A 23 -6.43 -11.19 -8.40
CA LEU A 23 -6.23 -10.23 -7.33
C LEU A 23 -6.83 -8.85 -7.64
N GLY A 24 -7.09 -8.53 -8.92
CA GLY A 24 -7.70 -7.27 -9.34
C GLY A 24 -9.16 -7.08 -8.91
N SER A 25 -9.83 -8.12 -8.37
CA SER A 25 -11.21 -8.02 -7.86
C SER A 25 -11.35 -8.69 -6.50
N PRO A 26 -11.99 -8.06 -5.51
CA PRO A 26 -12.23 -8.65 -4.19
C PRO A 26 -12.92 -10.01 -4.24
N LYS A 27 -13.86 -10.21 -5.19
CA LYS A 27 -14.60 -11.48 -5.37
C LYS A 27 -13.69 -12.66 -5.72
N THR A 28 -12.60 -12.41 -6.45
CA THR A 28 -11.69 -13.45 -6.97
C THR A 28 -10.34 -13.47 -6.25
N ALA A 29 -10.04 -12.46 -5.41
CA ALA A 29 -8.73 -12.28 -4.79
C ALA A 29 -8.23 -13.51 -4.02
N ARG A 30 -9.11 -14.23 -3.30
CA ARG A 30 -8.72 -15.47 -2.59
C ARG A 30 -8.25 -16.57 -3.55
N LYS A 31 -8.90 -16.71 -4.72
CA LYS A 31 -8.45 -17.66 -5.76
C LYS A 31 -7.11 -17.21 -6.38
N GLY A 32 -6.97 -15.89 -6.62
CA GLY A 32 -5.73 -15.32 -7.11
C GLY A 32 -4.55 -15.60 -6.19
N ASN A 33 -4.73 -15.42 -4.90
CA ASN A 33 -3.72 -15.73 -3.89
C ASN A 33 -3.35 -17.23 -3.87
N LEU A 34 -4.33 -18.11 -4.01
CA LEU A 34 -4.08 -19.56 -4.07
C LEU A 34 -3.27 -19.93 -5.32
N TYR A 35 -3.59 -19.37 -6.50
CA TYR A 35 -2.83 -19.61 -7.72
C TYR A 35 -1.40 -19.11 -7.62
N ALA A 36 -1.20 -17.92 -7.05
CA ALA A 36 0.14 -17.38 -6.81
C ALA A 36 0.94 -18.28 -5.83
N ALA A 37 0.30 -18.77 -4.76
CA ALA A 37 0.96 -19.66 -3.79
C ALA A 37 1.35 -21.01 -4.42
N ILE A 38 0.49 -21.61 -5.26
CA ILE A 38 0.81 -22.83 -5.99
C ILE A 38 1.95 -22.59 -6.98
N GLY A 39 1.89 -21.49 -7.74
CA GLY A 39 2.96 -21.08 -8.66
C GLY A 39 4.29 -20.92 -7.92
N MET A 40 4.32 -20.23 -6.79
CA MET A 40 5.51 -20.07 -5.97
C MET A 40 6.08 -21.42 -5.49
N PHE A 41 5.23 -22.31 -5.00
CA PHE A 41 5.65 -23.64 -4.57
C PHE A 41 6.30 -24.43 -5.71
N MET A 42 5.67 -24.40 -6.91
CA MET A 42 6.20 -25.05 -8.11
C MET A 42 7.53 -24.45 -8.54
N ALA A 43 7.67 -23.11 -8.53
CA ALA A 43 8.91 -22.43 -8.88
C ALA A 43 10.05 -22.82 -7.93
N ILE A 44 9.80 -22.81 -6.62
CA ILE A 44 10.79 -23.22 -5.62
C ILE A 44 11.20 -24.68 -5.81
N ALA A 45 10.24 -25.59 -5.99
CA ALA A 45 10.52 -26.99 -6.21
C ALA A 45 11.34 -27.22 -7.50
N ALA A 46 11.00 -26.54 -8.59
CA ALA A 46 11.75 -26.60 -9.83
C ALA A 46 13.18 -26.07 -9.68
N THR A 47 13.35 -24.93 -9.00
CA THR A 47 14.67 -24.34 -8.75
C THR A 47 15.57 -25.26 -7.91
N LEU A 48 15.01 -25.91 -6.89
CA LEU A 48 15.77 -26.85 -6.06
C LEU A 48 16.20 -28.10 -6.82
N LEU A 49 15.45 -28.47 -7.88
CA LEU A 49 15.80 -29.60 -8.75
C LEU A 49 16.76 -29.20 -9.89
N ASP A 50 16.75 -27.95 -10.33
CA ASP A 50 17.54 -27.44 -11.45
C ASP A 50 18.98 -27.11 -11.01
N GLN A 51 19.13 -26.51 -9.87
CA GLN A 51 20.44 -26.14 -9.35
C GLN A 51 21.14 -27.38 -8.77
N GLU A 52 22.41 -27.55 -9.06
CA GLU A 52 23.27 -28.50 -8.37
C GLU A 52 23.53 -28.02 -6.95
N VAL A 53 22.49 -28.13 -6.11
CA VAL A 53 22.56 -27.69 -4.71
C VAL A 53 23.44 -28.67 -3.93
N LEU A 54 24.63 -28.23 -3.57
CA LEU A 54 25.58 -29.05 -2.86
C LEU A 54 25.15 -29.35 -1.41
N THR A 55 24.47 -28.38 -0.76
CA THR A 55 24.00 -28.56 0.63
C THR A 55 22.64 -27.88 0.81
N TYR A 56 21.67 -28.62 1.35
CA TYR A 56 20.32 -28.10 1.65
C TYR A 56 20.20 -27.53 3.05
N GLU A 57 21.22 -27.68 3.91
CA GLU A 57 21.15 -27.32 5.33
C GLU A 57 20.76 -25.85 5.54
N TRP A 58 21.46 -24.93 4.88
CA TRP A 58 21.19 -23.49 5.01
C TRP A 58 19.84 -23.07 4.43
N ILE A 59 19.39 -23.76 3.37
CA ILE A 59 18.07 -23.52 2.77
C ILE A 59 16.97 -23.94 3.76
N ILE A 60 17.11 -25.11 4.38
CA ILE A 60 16.15 -25.62 5.36
C ILE A 60 16.13 -24.73 6.61
N ILE A 61 17.30 -24.32 7.12
CA ILE A 61 17.40 -23.42 8.28
C ILE A 61 16.72 -22.09 7.96
N GLY A 62 17.02 -21.48 6.80
CA GLY A 62 16.41 -20.23 6.36
C GLY A 62 14.90 -20.35 6.18
N ALA A 63 14.43 -21.46 5.59
CA ALA A 63 13.00 -21.71 5.42
C ALA A 63 12.27 -21.88 6.76
N ILE A 64 12.86 -22.59 7.73
CA ILE A 64 12.28 -22.76 9.08
C ILE A 64 12.21 -21.42 9.81
N ILE A 65 13.31 -20.64 9.82
CA ILE A 65 13.34 -19.34 10.50
C ILE A 65 12.37 -18.37 9.83
N GLY A 66 12.41 -18.26 8.50
CA GLY A 66 11.53 -17.38 7.75
C GLY A 66 10.05 -17.73 7.92
N SER A 67 9.72 -19.02 7.88
CA SER A 67 8.35 -19.52 8.11
C SER A 67 7.88 -19.23 9.53
N ALA A 68 8.71 -19.47 10.54
CA ALA A 68 8.36 -19.21 11.94
C ALA A 68 8.09 -17.71 12.17
N VAL A 69 8.98 -16.83 11.69
CA VAL A 69 8.80 -15.37 11.78
C VAL A 69 7.57 -14.94 11.01
N GLY A 70 7.38 -15.42 9.77
CA GLY A 70 6.24 -15.09 8.93
C GLY A 70 4.89 -15.50 9.55
N LEU A 71 4.81 -16.71 10.13
CA LEU A 71 3.62 -17.18 10.83
C LEU A 71 3.32 -16.32 12.07
N ILE A 72 4.32 -16.01 12.88
CA ILE A 72 4.14 -15.16 14.07
C ILE A 72 3.60 -13.78 13.65
N LEU A 73 4.17 -13.18 12.63
CA LEU A 73 3.72 -11.89 12.11
C LEU A 73 2.29 -11.99 11.56
N ALA A 74 1.97 -13.03 10.79
CA ALA A 74 0.64 -13.21 10.21
C ALA A 74 -0.47 -13.36 11.27
N TYR A 75 -0.20 -14.10 12.35
CA TYR A 75 -1.19 -14.31 13.41
C TYR A 75 -1.28 -13.15 14.42
N LYS A 76 -0.17 -12.45 14.69
CA LYS A 76 -0.14 -11.38 15.69
C LYS A 76 -0.46 -10.00 15.16
N THR A 77 -0.38 -9.79 13.82
CA THR A 77 -0.65 -8.47 13.24
C THR A 77 -2.15 -8.23 13.14
N PRO A 78 -2.69 -7.22 13.84
CA PRO A 78 -4.08 -6.84 13.66
C PRO A 78 -4.31 -6.25 12.27
N MET A 79 -5.55 -6.27 11.76
CA MET A 79 -5.89 -5.72 10.44
C MET A 79 -5.52 -4.24 10.30
N THR A 80 -5.57 -3.48 11.39
CA THR A 80 -5.10 -2.08 11.43
C THR A 80 -3.60 -1.92 11.21
N GLY A 81 -2.81 -2.97 11.48
CA GLY A 81 -1.36 -3.05 11.26
C GLY A 81 -0.95 -3.59 9.88
N MET A 82 -1.90 -3.96 9.02
CA MET A 82 -1.59 -4.52 7.70
C MET A 82 -0.73 -3.61 6.82
N PRO A 83 -0.97 -2.28 6.73
CA PRO A 83 -0.13 -1.40 5.93
C PRO A 83 1.34 -1.41 6.37
N GLN A 84 1.57 -1.45 7.69
CA GLN A 84 2.91 -1.53 8.27
C GLN A 84 3.58 -2.86 7.90
N MET A 85 2.86 -3.97 8.08
CA MET A 85 3.37 -5.30 7.75
C MET A 85 3.71 -5.43 6.26
N VAL A 86 2.85 -4.95 5.38
CA VAL A 86 3.10 -4.94 3.93
C VAL A 86 4.37 -4.15 3.60
N GLY A 87 4.54 -2.96 4.19
CA GLY A 87 5.77 -2.17 4.02
C GLY A 87 7.02 -2.91 4.48
N MET A 88 6.97 -3.55 5.64
CA MET A 88 8.09 -4.32 6.19
C MET A 88 8.44 -5.53 5.31
N LEU A 89 7.45 -6.33 4.90
CA LEU A 89 7.67 -7.51 4.04
C LEU A 89 8.22 -7.10 2.67
N ASN A 90 7.72 -5.99 2.11
CA ASN A 90 8.27 -5.43 0.88
C ASN A 90 9.75 -5.07 1.02
N GLY A 91 10.12 -4.46 2.15
CA GLY A 91 11.52 -4.16 2.46
C GLY A 91 12.38 -5.42 2.47
N PHE A 92 11.96 -6.49 3.13
CA PHE A 92 12.69 -7.76 3.13
C PHE A 92 12.86 -8.34 1.72
N GLY A 93 11.89 -8.16 0.82
CA GLY A 93 12.04 -8.54 -0.59
C GLY A 93 13.18 -7.81 -1.29
N GLY A 94 13.26 -6.47 -1.10
CA GLY A 94 14.39 -5.66 -1.60
C GLY A 94 15.72 -6.06 -0.97
N GLY A 95 15.74 -6.29 0.35
CA GLY A 95 16.92 -6.76 1.07
C GLY A 95 17.41 -8.12 0.59
N ALA A 96 16.52 -9.07 0.34
CA ALA A 96 16.85 -10.37 -0.23
C ALA A 96 17.51 -10.24 -1.61
N SER A 97 16.94 -9.41 -2.50
CA SER A 97 17.53 -9.13 -3.82
C SER A 97 18.93 -8.53 -3.73
N THR A 98 19.14 -7.60 -2.79
CA THR A 98 20.47 -7.01 -2.53
C THR A 98 21.48 -8.08 -2.05
N LEU A 99 21.07 -8.92 -1.11
CA LEU A 99 21.95 -9.97 -0.56
C LEU A 99 22.30 -11.04 -1.58
N VAL A 100 21.34 -11.45 -2.42
CA VAL A 100 21.59 -12.40 -3.52
C VAL A 100 22.55 -11.82 -4.54
N ALA A 101 22.38 -10.56 -4.93
CA ALA A 101 23.30 -9.90 -5.84
C ALA A 101 24.73 -9.78 -5.27
N LEU A 102 24.85 -9.46 -3.98
CA LEU A 102 26.16 -9.48 -3.28
C LEU A 102 26.76 -10.88 -3.23
N ALA A 103 25.98 -11.89 -2.87
CA ALA A 103 26.45 -13.28 -2.80
C ALA A 103 26.97 -13.75 -4.15
N GLU A 104 26.25 -13.45 -5.23
CA GLU A 104 26.69 -13.81 -6.58
C GLU A 104 27.96 -13.07 -7.01
N TYR A 105 28.05 -11.77 -6.69
CA TYR A 105 29.29 -11.01 -6.92
C TYR A 105 30.47 -11.63 -6.19
N PHE A 106 30.32 -12.00 -4.92
CA PHE A 106 31.40 -12.65 -4.17
C PHE A 106 31.71 -14.04 -4.71
N ARG A 107 30.71 -14.82 -5.12
CA ARG A 107 30.90 -16.13 -5.74
C ARG A 107 31.74 -16.05 -7.01
N LEU A 108 31.55 -15.00 -7.80
CA LEU A 108 32.28 -14.79 -9.06
C LEU A 108 33.63 -14.09 -8.87
N ASN A 109 33.94 -13.55 -7.68
CA ASN A 109 35.15 -12.75 -7.47
C ASN A 109 36.34 -13.62 -7.04
N PRO A 110 37.46 -13.64 -7.80
CA PRO A 110 38.62 -14.49 -7.54
C PRO A 110 39.39 -14.13 -6.25
N ASN A 111 39.24 -12.90 -5.78
CA ASN A 111 39.90 -12.42 -4.55
C ASN A 111 39.14 -12.84 -3.27
N TYR A 112 37.99 -13.52 -3.43
CA TYR A 112 37.25 -14.06 -2.29
C TYR A 112 37.62 -15.54 -2.11
N PRO A 113 37.78 -16.02 -0.89
CA PRO A 113 38.43 -17.35 -0.60
C PRO A 113 37.58 -18.58 -0.97
N VAL A 114 36.57 -18.43 -1.82
CA VAL A 114 35.83 -19.58 -2.39
C VAL A 114 36.53 -19.94 -3.71
N ASP A 115 37.45 -20.90 -3.63
CA ASP A 115 38.10 -21.44 -4.83
C ASP A 115 37.07 -22.25 -5.63
N THR A 116 36.48 -21.59 -6.61
CA THR A 116 35.51 -22.23 -7.52
C THR A 116 36.21 -22.94 -8.68
N GLY A 117 37.55 -22.81 -8.80
CA GLY A 117 38.32 -23.37 -9.93
C GLY A 117 37.95 -22.79 -11.31
N LEU A 118 37.06 -21.79 -11.36
CA LEU A 118 36.61 -21.18 -12.60
C LEU A 118 37.47 -19.93 -12.92
N PRO A 119 37.82 -19.72 -14.20
CA PRO A 119 38.49 -18.48 -14.62
C PRO A 119 37.50 -17.33 -14.35
N PHE A 120 37.99 -16.27 -13.68
CA PHE A 120 37.22 -15.09 -13.43
C PHE A 120 36.80 -14.43 -14.74
N ASN A 121 35.52 -14.38 -14.95
CA ASN A 121 34.90 -13.60 -16.02
C ASN A 121 33.52 -13.15 -15.54
N LEU A 122 33.36 -11.86 -15.17
CA LEU A 122 32.08 -11.28 -14.88
C LEU A 122 31.44 -10.86 -16.22
N PRO A 123 30.42 -11.56 -16.72
CA PRO A 123 29.71 -11.14 -17.93
C PRO A 123 29.15 -9.72 -17.71
N ILE A 124 29.20 -8.88 -18.73
CA ILE A 124 28.78 -7.48 -18.65
C ILE A 124 27.30 -7.39 -18.25
N ASP A 125 26.47 -8.24 -18.80
CA ASP A 125 25.03 -8.33 -18.49
C ASP A 125 24.78 -8.70 -17.02
N THR A 126 25.49 -9.68 -16.50
CA THR A 126 25.44 -10.07 -15.08
C THR A 126 25.95 -8.94 -14.18
N GLY A 127 27.04 -8.28 -14.55
CA GLY A 127 27.58 -7.16 -13.78
C GLY A 127 26.61 -5.96 -13.73
N ILE A 128 25.98 -5.61 -14.85
CA ILE A 128 24.91 -4.60 -14.89
C ILE A 128 23.74 -5.02 -13.99
N ALA A 129 23.32 -6.27 -14.09
CA ALA A 129 22.21 -6.79 -13.29
C ALA A 129 22.51 -6.76 -11.78
N ILE A 130 23.75 -7.09 -11.38
CA ILE A 130 24.20 -6.96 -9.98
C ILE A 130 24.11 -5.52 -9.50
N VAL A 131 24.66 -4.55 -10.23
CA VAL A 131 24.61 -3.13 -9.82
C VAL A 131 23.18 -2.61 -9.72
N LEU A 132 22.31 -2.97 -10.67
CA LEU A 132 20.89 -2.61 -10.63
C LEU A 132 20.16 -3.27 -9.46
N SER A 133 20.43 -4.55 -9.17
CA SER A 133 19.85 -5.25 -8.02
C SER A 133 20.28 -4.61 -6.69
N LEU A 134 21.54 -4.20 -6.58
CA LEU A 134 22.05 -3.50 -5.40
C LEU A 134 21.40 -2.12 -5.23
N LEU A 135 21.28 -1.36 -6.31
CA LEU A 135 20.66 -0.05 -6.28
C LEU A 135 19.16 -0.14 -5.94
N ILE A 136 18.41 -0.88 -6.73
CA ILE A 136 16.95 -0.94 -6.59
C ILE A 136 16.56 -1.70 -5.32
N GLY A 137 17.23 -2.82 -5.03
CA GLY A 137 16.99 -3.61 -3.83
C GLY A 137 17.33 -2.86 -2.56
N GLY A 138 18.50 -2.19 -2.51
CA GLY A 138 18.94 -1.37 -1.38
C GLY A 138 18.00 -0.21 -1.08
N VAL A 139 17.61 0.54 -2.12
CA VAL A 139 16.60 1.61 -2.02
C VAL A 139 15.26 1.07 -1.51
N THR A 140 14.82 -0.07 -2.05
CA THR A 140 13.57 -0.70 -1.64
C THR A 140 13.62 -1.15 -0.19
N PHE A 141 14.70 -1.77 0.25
CA PHE A 141 14.85 -2.24 1.62
C PHE A 141 14.73 -1.11 2.63
N THR A 142 15.63 -0.15 2.57
CA THR A 142 15.66 0.92 3.57
C THR A 142 14.50 1.90 3.41
N GLY A 143 14.08 2.19 2.18
CA GLY A 143 12.89 3.01 1.92
C GLY A 143 11.62 2.41 2.52
N SER A 144 11.43 1.10 2.38
CA SER A 144 10.29 0.38 2.98
C SER A 144 10.38 0.32 4.50
N MET A 145 11.59 0.22 5.08
CA MET A 145 11.77 0.29 6.54
C MET A 145 11.42 1.69 7.08
N ILE A 146 11.75 2.75 6.38
CA ILE A 146 11.32 4.12 6.73
C ILE A 146 9.80 4.27 6.60
N ALA A 147 9.20 3.75 5.52
CA ALA A 147 7.75 3.77 5.35
C ALA A 147 7.04 3.00 6.49
N PHE A 148 7.51 1.80 6.82
CA PHE A 148 7.06 1.03 7.99
C PHE A 148 7.17 1.86 9.27
N GLY A 149 8.34 2.45 9.55
CA GLY A 149 8.59 3.26 10.74
C GLY A 149 7.67 4.46 10.86
N LYS A 150 7.35 5.15 9.74
CA LYS A 150 6.40 6.26 9.70
C LYS A 150 4.96 5.80 9.97
N LEU A 151 4.53 4.68 9.40
CA LEU A 151 3.20 4.13 9.64
C LEU A 151 3.03 3.60 11.06
N GLN A 152 4.10 3.08 11.65
CA GLN A 152 4.11 2.58 13.03
C GLN A 152 4.24 3.70 14.06
N GLY A 153 4.59 4.93 13.62
CA GLY A 153 4.83 6.06 14.52
C GLY A 153 6.22 6.06 15.18
N LEU A 154 7.13 5.17 14.76
CA LEU A 154 8.54 5.16 15.21
C LEU A 154 9.34 6.30 14.60
N VAL A 155 8.96 6.71 13.38
CA VAL A 155 9.49 7.86 12.67
C VAL A 155 8.37 8.86 12.48
N THR A 156 8.66 10.15 12.56
CA THR A 156 7.65 11.19 12.37
C THR A 156 6.93 11.03 11.03
N GLY A 157 5.59 11.04 11.04
CA GLY A 157 4.76 11.02 9.83
C GLY A 157 4.78 12.34 9.04
N LYS A 158 5.40 13.40 9.59
CA LYS A 158 5.55 14.69 8.91
C LYS A 158 6.58 14.59 7.78
N VAL A 159 6.48 15.52 6.83
CA VAL A 159 7.49 15.71 5.79
C VAL A 159 8.78 16.20 6.44
N VAL A 160 9.87 15.47 6.29
CA VAL A 160 11.19 15.85 6.78
C VAL A 160 12.02 16.32 5.59
N LYS A 161 12.11 17.63 5.39
CA LYS A 161 12.94 18.23 4.35
C LYS A 161 14.37 18.40 4.85
N TYR A 162 15.34 18.16 4.01
CA TYR A 162 16.76 18.41 4.27
C TYR A 162 17.36 19.28 3.16
N PRO A 163 18.42 20.06 3.45
CA PRO A 163 19.03 20.95 2.46
C PRO A 163 19.52 20.16 1.24
N LEU A 164 19.33 20.74 0.04
CA LEU A 164 19.81 20.18 -1.22
C LEU A 164 19.32 18.74 -1.50
N GLN A 165 18.13 18.33 -0.99
CA GLN A 165 17.65 16.95 -1.11
C GLN A 165 17.66 16.41 -2.55
N HIS A 166 17.22 17.21 -3.53
CA HIS A 166 17.15 16.76 -4.93
C HIS A 166 18.51 16.64 -5.60
N PRO A 167 19.39 17.67 -5.56
CA PRO A 167 20.73 17.51 -6.11
C PRO A 167 21.56 16.46 -5.38
N LEU A 168 21.44 16.33 -4.07
CA LEU A 168 22.13 15.30 -3.30
C LEU A 168 21.72 13.89 -3.76
N ASN A 169 20.40 13.62 -3.83
CA ASN A 169 19.91 12.32 -4.28
C ASN A 169 20.35 12.02 -5.73
N LEU A 170 20.30 13.02 -6.61
CA LEU A 170 20.77 12.86 -7.98
C LEU A 170 22.27 12.54 -8.03
N ILE A 171 23.10 13.26 -7.27
CA ILE A 171 24.54 13.00 -7.19
C ILE A 171 24.80 11.58 -6.68
N LEU A 172 24.11 11.13 -5.63
CA LEU A 172 24.29 9.78 -5.10
C LEU A 172 23.89 8.70 -6.12
N ILE A 173 22.81 8.90 -6.88
CA ILE A 173 22.44 8.00 -7.98
C ILE A 173 23.54 7.97 -9.05
N LEU A 174 24.04 9.13 -9.46
CA LEU A 174 25.12 9.21 -10.45
C LEU A 174 26.43 8.57 -9.96
N VAL A 175 26.75 8.69 -8.67
CA VAL A 175 27.90 8.02 -8.04
C VAL A 175 27.73 6.50 -8.08
N VAL A 176 26.53 5.98 -7.76
CA VAL A 176 26.25 4.54 -7.86
C VAL A 176 26.38 4.05 -9.29
N LEU A 177 25.85 4.77 -10.28
CA LEU A 177 25.95 4.40 -11.69
C LEU A 177 27.41 4.46 -12.19
N ALA A 178 28.15 5.50 -11.82
CA ALA A 178 29.58 5.61 -12.15
C ALA A 178 30.40 4.51 -11.48
N GLY A 179 30.14 4.21 -10.21
CA GLY A 179 30.72 3.08 -9.49
C GLY A 179 30.40 1.74 -10.17
N GLY A 180 29.16 1.59 -10.68
CA GLY A 180 28.77 0.44 -11.48
C GLY A 180 29.61 0.26 -12.74
N VAL A 181 29.86 1.34 -13.48
CA VAL A 181 30.77 1.31 -14.64
C VAL A 181 32.20 0.92 -14.22
N LEU A 182 32.69 1.46 -13.11
CA LEU A 182 34.01 1.09 -12.60
C LEU A 182 34.10 -0.39 -12.18
N ILE A 183 33.06 -0.97 -11.60
CA ILE A 183 33.00 -2.41 -11.31
C ILE A 183 33.01 -3.26 -12.59
N LEU A 184 32.40 -2.79 -13.66
CA LEU A 184 32.48 -3.50 -14.95
C LEU A 184 33.89 -3.44 -15.57
N LEU A 185 34.66 -2.40 -15.28
CA LEU A 185 36.05 -2.25 -15.74
C LEU A 185 37.05 -2.99 -14.86
N ASP A 186 36.83 -2.97 -13.53
CA ASP A 186 37.60 -3.72 -12.53
C ASP A 186 36.68 -4.46 -11.58
N PRO A 187 36.23 -5.66 -11.95
CA PRO A 187 35.30 -6.44 -11.15
C PRO A 187 35.90 -7.03 -9.88
N THR A 188 37.21 -6.86 -9.64
CA THR A 188 37.89 -7.40 -8.45
C THR A 188 37.79 -6.47 -7.23
N ASN A 189 37.28 -5.25 -7.42
CA ASN A 189 37.27 -4.19 -6.42
C ASN A 189 36.15 -4.36 -5.39
N ILE A 190 36.36 -5.20 -4.36
CA ILE A 190 35.43 -5.45 -3.27
C ILE A 190 35.01 -4.17 -2.51
N PRO A 191 35.93 -3.26 -2.13
CA PRO A 191 35.52 -2.02 -1.46
C PRO A 191 34.51 -1.21 -2.25
N LEU A 192 34.64 -1.16 -3.57
CA LEU A 192 33.75 -0.38 -4.42
C LEU A 192 32.30 -0.92 -4.43
N ILE A 193 32.12 -2.24 -4.52
CA ILE A 193 30.78 -2.84 -4.48
C ILE A 193 30.09 -2.63 -3.12
N LEU A 194 30.86 -2.67 -2.02
CA LEU A 194 30.33 -2.37 -0.70
C LEU A 194 29.93 -0.89 -0.56
N ILE A 195 30.71 0.02 -1.13
CA ILE A 195 30.38 1.46 -1.17
C ILE A 195 29.09 1.68 -1.98
N ILE A 196 28.96 1.07 -3.16
CA ILE A 196 27.72 1.12 -3.98
C ILE A 196 26.53 0.65 -3.17
N THR A 197 26.66 -0.48 -2.47
CA THR A 197 25.60 -1.02 -1.62
C THR A 197 25.24 -0.06 -0.48
N ALA A 198 26.24 0.48 0.22
CA ALA A 198 26.02 1.43 1.31
C ALA A 198 25.31 2.72 0.83
N ILE A 199 25.73 3.27 -0.30
CA ILE A 199 25.07 4.44 -0.90
C ILE A 199 23.65 4.12 -1.30
N SER A 200 23.36 2.95 -1.86
CA SER A 200 22.03 2.52 -2.24
C SER A 200 21.09 2.40 -1.02
N LEU A 201 21.60 1.89 0.10
CA LEU A 201 20.86 1.86 1.36
C LEU A 201 20.58 3.27 1.91
N VAL A 202 21.54 4.17 1.85
CA VAL A 202 21.35 5.58 2.27
C VAL A 202 20.32 6.28 1.38
N LEU A 203 20.38 6.06 0.07
CA LEU A 203 19.42 6.62 -0.90
C LEU A 203 17.98 6.23 -0.57
N GLY A 204 17.71 4.99 -0.18
CA GLY A 204 16.37 4.56 0.19
C GLY A 204 15.82 5.33 1.39
N VAL A 205 16.64 5.60 2.40
CA VAL A 205 16.27 6.47 3.53
C VAL A 205 15.97 7.89 3.04
N LEU A 206 16.88 8.48 2.29
CA LEU A 206 16.78 9.87 1.83
C LEU A 206 15.58 10.11 0.89
N LEU A 207 15.23 9.14 0.06
CA LEU A 207 14.10 9.25 -0.87
C LEU A 207 12.75 9.18 -0.16
N VAL A 208 12.60 8.38 0.91
CA VAL A 208 11.31 8.16 1.58
C VAL A 208 11.11 9.11 2.77
N LEU A 209 12.17 9.62 3.37
CA LEU A 209 12.11 10.52 4.52
C LEU A 209 11.28 11.79 4.24
N PRO A 210 11.35 12.44 3.06
CA PRO A 210 10.55 13.62 2.72
C PRO A 210 9.09 13.32 2.36
N ILE A 211 8.69 12.06 2.20
CA ILE A 211 7.30 11.71 1.85
C ILE A 211 6.45 11.79 3.12
N GLY A 212 5.35 12.55 3.05
CA GLY A 212 4.39 12.67 4.14
C GLY A 212 3.61 11.37 4.37
N GLY A 213 3.13 11.15 5.59
CA GLY A 213 2.35 9.96 5.91
C GLY A 213 1.06 9.81 5.08
N ALA A 214 0.45 10.93 4.61
CA ALA A 214 -0.71 10.90 3.72
C ALA A 214 -0.40 10.22 2.38
N ASP A 215 0.82 10.42 1.88
CA ASP A 215 1.28 9.89 0.61
C ASP A 215 1.94 8.49 0.78
N MET A 216 2.02 7.95 2.01
CA MET A 216 2.62 6.64 2.28
C MET A 216 1.99 5.47 1.49
N PRO A 217 0.67 5.40 1.28
CA PRO A 217 0.09 4.36 0.44
C PRO A 217 0.66 4.34 -0.99
N VAL A 218 0.86 5.52 -1.58
CA VAL A 218 1.49 5.67 -2.91
C VAL A 218 2.96 5.28 -2.87
N ALA A 219 3.69 5.73 -1.83
CA ALA A 219 5.09 5.39 -1.63
C ALA A 219 5.30 3.88 -1.50
N ILE A 220 4.47 3.19 -0.71
CA ILE A 220 4.54 1.72 -0.55
C ILE A 220 4.23 1.01 -1.86
N SER A 221 3.24 1.47 -2.63
CA SER A 221 2.92 0.91 -3.94
C SER A 221 4.08 1.06 -4.93
N LEU A 222 4.74 2.22 -4.94
CA LEU A 222 5.94 2.47 -5.74
C LEU A 222 7.12 1.59 -5.32
N LEU A 223 7.38 1.50 -4.00
CA LEU A 223 8.43 0.64 -3.46
C LEU A 223 8.15 -0.85 -3.74
N ASN A 224 6.89 -1.27 -3.79
CA ASN A 224 6.51 -2.61 -4.22
C ASN A 224 6.87 -2.84 -5.70
N SER A 225 6.65 -1.84 -6.55
CA SER A 225 7.13 -1.91 -7.94
C SER A 225 8.64 -2.05 -8.01
N TYR A 226 9.39 -1.30 -7.20
CA TYR A 226 10.85 -1.42 -7.12
C TYR A 226 11.27 -2.80 -6.60
N SER A 227 10.55 -3.38 -5.65
CA SER A 227 10.78 -4.77 -5.20
C SER A 227 10.63 -5.77 -6.35
N GLY A 228 9.60 -5.60 -7.18
CA GLY A 228 9.42 -6.41 -8.38
C GLY A 228 10.58 -6.25 -9.38
N LEU A 229 11.00 -5.00 -9.65
CA LEU A 229 12.15 -4.74 -10.53
C LEU A 229 13.45 -5.30 -9.95
N ALA A 230 13.68 -5.19 -8.64
CA ALA A 230 14.82 -5.80 -7.96
C ALA A 230 14.81 -7.32 -8.13
N GLY A 231 13.65 -7.97 -7.97
CA GLY A 231 13.48 -9.40 -8.23
C GLY A 231 13.80 -9.78 -9.68
N SER A 232 13.32 -8.97 -10.65
CA SER A 232 13.61 -9.20 -12.07
C SER A 232 15.10 -9.06 -12.38
N THR A 233 15.77 -8.03 -11.87
CA THR A 233 17.23 -7.86 -12.05
C THR A 233 18.01 -8.98 -11.39
N THR A 234 17.60 -9.44 -10.19
CA THR A 234 18.14 -10.62 -9.53
C THR A 234 17.96 -11.89 -10.36
N GLY A 235 16.83 -12.00 -11.08
CA GLY A 235 16.60 -13.09 -12.04
C GLY A 235 17.63 -13.11 -13.16
N PHE A 236 18.02 -11.94 -13.69
CA PHE A 236 19.14 -11.85 -14.66
C PHE A 236 20.48 -12.24 -14.03
N VAL A 237 20.74 -11.84 -12.79
CA VAL A 237 21.96 -12.23 -12.06
C VAL A 237 22.08 -13.75 -11.96
N LEU A 238 20.98 -14.44 -11.66
CA LEU A 238 20.94 -15.89 -11.45
C LEU A 238 20.63 -16.69 -12.73
N GLY A 239 20.35 -16.04 -13.86
CA GLY A 239 19.88 -16.70 -15.08
C GLY A 239 18.52 -17.42 -14.91
N ASN A 240 17.67 -16.96 -13.97
CA ASN A 240 16.39 -17.57 -13.65
C ASN A 240 15.23 -16.83 -14.35
N ASN A 241 14.72 -17.42 -15.43
CA ASN A 241 13.63 -16.83 -16.22
C ASN A 241 12.34 -16.63 -15.43
N GLU A 242 12.02 -17.52 -14.49
CA GLU A 242 10.82 -17.42 -13.67
C GLU A 242 10.87 -16.15 -12.79
N LEU A 243 12.01 -15.91 -12.16
CA LEU A 243 12.20 -14.74 -11.34
C LEU A 243 12.19 -13.44 -12.16
N ILE A 244 12.69 -13.47 -13.39
CA ILE A 244 12.61 -12.35 -14.33
C ILE A 244 11.13 -12.04 -14.64
N ILE A 245 10.35 -13.04 -15.02
CA ILE A 245 8.94 -12.86 -15.40
C ILE A 245 8.11 -12.40 -14.20
N ALA A 246 8.20 -13.10 -13.06
CA ALA A 246 7.46 -12.76 -11.85
C ALA A 246 7.81 -11.35 -11.37
N GLY A 247 9.09 -11.01 -11.34
CA GLY A 247 9.57 -9.68 -10.95
C GLY A 247 9.08 -8.58 -11.88
N ALA A 248 9.14 -8.79 -13.20
CA ALA A 248 8.64 -7.83 -14.19
C ALA A 248 7.13 -7.60 -14.07
N LEU A 249 6.34 -8.67 -13.85
CA LEU A 249 4.90 -8.57 -13.65
C LEU A 249 4.55 -7.77 -12.40
N VAL A 250 5.21 -8.03 -11.27
CA VAL A 250 5.02 -7.30 -10.02
C VAL A 250 5.46 -5.84 -10.20
N GLY A 251 6.60 -5.61 -10.85
CA GLY A 251 7.10 -4.26 -11.15
C GLY A 251 6.10 -3.44 -11.96
N ALA A 252 5.60 -4.01 -13.06
CA ALA A 252 4.63 -3.34 -13.94
C ALA A 252 3.29 -3.10 -13.23
N SER A 253 2.75 -4.10 -12.53
CA SER A 253 1.48 -3.96 -11.79
C SER A 253 1.59 -2.91 -10.67
N GLY A 254 2.72 -2.84 -9.98
CA GLY A 254 2.98 -1.83 -8.97
C GLY A 254 3.00 -0.40 -9.52
N ILE A 255 3.63 -0.17 -10.68
CA ILE A 255 3.63 1.15 -11.35
C ILE A 255 2.20 1.54 -11.77
N ILE A 256 1.44 0.62 -12.35
CA ILE A 256 0.06 0.86 -12.76
C ILE A 256 -0.79 1.23 -11.54
N LEU A 257 -0.71 0.46 -10.46
CA LEU A 257 -1.43 0.73 -9.22
C LEU A 257 -1.04 2.10 -8.63
N THR A 258 0.25 2.41 -8.60
CA THR A 258 0.75 3.71 -8.13
C THR A 258 0.15 4.87 -8.93
N ASN A 259 0.09 4.76 -10.26
CA ASN A 259 -0.52 5.78 -11.11
C ASN A 259 -2.04 5.92 -10.88
N ILE A 260 -2.76 4.81 -10.69
CA ILE A 260 -4.19 4.83 -10.35
C ILE A 260 -4.40 5.55 -9.02
N MET A 261 -3.59 5.24 -8.00
CA MET A 261 -3.67 5.90 -6.71
C MET A 261 -3.35 7.39 -6.78
N CYS A 262 -2.32 7.77 -7.54
CA CYS A 262 -1.99 9.18 -7.78
C CYS A 262 -3.16 9.94 -8.41
N LYS A 263 -3.83 9.35 -9.41
CA LYS A 263 -5.03 9.93 -10.03
C LYS A 263 -6.17 10.06 -9.01
N ALA A 264 -6.42 9.03 -8.21
CA ALA A 264 -7.47 9.05 -7.19
C ALA A 264 -7.23 10.08 -6.08
N MET A 265 -5.98 10.51 -5.88
CA MET A 265 -5.59 11.56 -4.94
C MET A 265 -5.42 12.94 -5.61
N ASN A 266 -5.66 13.04 -6.91
CA ASN A 266 -5.32 14.22 -7.74
C ASN A 266 -3.87 14.70 -7.53
N ARG A 267 -2.94 13.78 -7.44
CA ARG A 267 -1.51 14.05 -7.28
C ARG A 267 -0.72 13.47 -8.44
N SER A 268 0.31 14.18 -8.90
CA SER A 268 1.25 13.56 -9.84
C SER A 268 2.23 12.66 -9.08
N LEU A 269 2.62 11.54 -9.70
CA LEU A 269 3.64 10.66 -9.14
C LEU A 269 4.94 11.43 -8.85
N MET A 270 5.31 12.36 -9.73
CA MET A 270 6.50 13.19 -9.55
C MET A 270 6.41 14.05 -8.29
N ASN A 271 5.24 14.63 -7.98
CA ASN A 271 5.04 15.41 -6.75
C ASN A 271 5.20 14.55 -5.49
N VAL A 272 4.74 13.31 -5.52
CA VAL A 272 4.87 12.39 -4.39
C VAL A 272 6.34 12.00 -4.19
N VAL A 273 7.03 11.59 -5.25
CA VAL A 273 8.45 11.16 -5.22
C VAL A 273 9.38 12.32 -4.85
N MET A 274 9.08 13.51 -5.34
CA MET A 274 9.88 14.71 -5.03
C MET A 274 9.56 15.33 -3.66
N GLY A 275 8.74 14.64 -2.83
CA GLY A 275 8.43 15.10 -1.47
C GLY A 275 7.76 16.46 -1.42
N GLY A 276 6.82 16.74 -2.32
CA GLY A 276 6.03 17.98 -2.31
C GLY A 276 6.76 19.20 -2.86
N TRP A 277 7.65 19.06 -3.83
CA TRP A 277 8.30 20.21 -4.50
C TRP A 277 7.27 21.22 -5.05
N ALA A 278 6.14 20.75 -5.56
CA ALA A 278 5.07 21.64 -6.04
C ALA A 278 4.36 22.42 -4.93
N SER A 279 4.48 21.98 -3.67
CA SER A 279 3.94 22.70 -2.53
C SER A 279 4.86 23.83 -2.03
N ALA A 280 6.08 23.97 -2.54
CA ALA A 280 7.01 25.01 -2.19
C ALA A 280 6.63 26.40 -2.75
N GLY A 281 5.61 26.45 -3.63
CA GLY A 281 5.05 27.69 -4.17
C GLY A 281 3.82 28.24 -3.42
N THR A 282 3.29 27.50 -2.45
CA THR A 282 2.10 27.88 -1.67
C THR A 282 2.24 27.56 -0.18
N GLU A 283 3.42 27.76 0.39
CA GLU A 283 3.51 28.04 1.83
C GLU A 283 3.12 29.52 2.04
N GLY A 284 1.85 29.84 1.73
CA GLY A 284 1.18 30.89 2.46
C GLY A 284 0.98 30.40 3.91
N PRO A 285 0.92 31.31 4.92
CA PRO A 285 0.54 30.95 6.27
C PRO A 285 -0.69 30.06 6.18
N ALA A 286 -0.73 28.99 6.99
CA ALA A 286 -1.89 28.09 7.05
C ALA A 286 -3.12 28.99 7.01
N PRO A 287 -4.03 28.84 6.01
CA PRO A 287 -5.13 29.78 5.90
C PRO A 287 -5.77 29.85 7.26
N ASP A 288 -5.78 31.06 7.82
CA ASP A 288 -6.53 31.33 9.04
C ASP A 288 -7.85 30.60 8.87
N SER A 289 -8.17 29.71 9.76
CA SER A 289 -9.38 28.90 9.72
C SER A 289 -10.51 29.87 9.40
N LYS A 290 -10.91 29.90 8.13
CA LYS A 290 -12.05 30.73 7.69
C LYS A 290 -13.15 30.41 8.66
N ALA A 291 -13.55 31.39 9.46
CA ALA A 291 -14.45 31.26 10.58
C ALA A 291 -15.55 30.27 10.21
N ARG A 292 -15.63 29.16 10.93
CA ARG A 292 -16.56 28.05 10.66
C ARG A 292 -17.94 28.64 10.45
N LYS A 293 -18.41 28.72 9.21
CA LYS A 293 -19.71 29.29 8.87
C LYS A 293 -20.76 28.22 9.12
N GLY A 294 -21.28 28.14 10.33
CA GLY A 294 -22.39 27.26 10.67
C GLY A 294 -22.21 26.56 12.02
N THR A 295 -23.30 26.10 12.58
CA THR A 295 -23.33 25.23 13.75
C THR A 295 -23.59 23.80 13.28
N ALA A 296 -22.68 22.87 13.58
CA ALA A 296 -22.89 21.47 13.27
C ALA A 296 -24.05 20.94 14.12
N LYS A 297 -25.01 20.32 13.49
CA LYS A 297 -26.15 19.67 14.17
C LYS A 297 -25.69 18.29 14.64
N SER A 298 -26.04 17.89 15.86
CA SER A 298 -25.78 16.55 16.37
C SER A 298 -27.05 15.72 16.39
N ILE A 299 -26.90 14.42 16.32
CA ILE A 299 -27.94 13.42 16.47
C ILE A 299 -27.45 12.37 17.49
N ASP A 300 -28.35 11.86 18.31
CA ASP A 300 -28.05 10.76 19.23
C ASP A 300 -28.42 9.38 18.64
N ALA A 301 -28.17 8.32 19.40
CA ALA A 301 -28.39 6.96 18.91
C ALA A 301 -29.87 6.61 18.76
N GLU A 302 -30.73 7.12 19.65
CA GLU A 302 -32.18 6.85 19.67
C GLU A 302 -32.85 7.56 18.48
N GLU A 303 -32.53 8.86 18.30
CA GLU A 303 -33.03 9.65 17.17
C GLU A 303 -32.58 9.05 15.83
N LEU A 304 -31.31 8.60 15.75
CA LEU A 304 -30.76 7.96 14.55
C LEU A 304 -31.45 6.60 14.29
N ALA A 305 -31.73 5.81 15.32
CA ALA A 305 -32.45 4.54 15.19
C ALA A 305 -33.85 4.76 14.63
N MET A 306 -34.59 5.75 15.17
CA MET A 306 -35.91 6.13 14.67
C MET A 306 -35.89 6.63 13.23
N LEU A 307 -34.88 7.42 12.86
CA LEU A 307 -34.68 7.86 11.49
C LEU A 307 -34.49 6.67 10.54
N LEU A 308 -33.66 5.69 10.95
CA LEU A 308 -33.36 4.50 10.14
C LEU A 308 -34.54 3.55 9.96
N GLU A 309 -35.57 3.60 10.83
CA GLU A 309 -36.80 2.82 10.63
C GLU A 309 -37.66 3.36 9.46
N SER A 310 -37.56 4.62 9.16
CA SER A 310 -38.40 5.29 8.16
C SER A 310 -37.80 5.29 6.73
N VAL A 311 -36.62 4.70 6.55
CA VAL A 311 -35.87 4.76 5.27
C VAL A 311 -35.86 3.43 4.54
N SER A 312 -35.66 3.46 3.23
CA SER A 312 -35.58 2.27 2.38
C SER A 312 -34.15 1.97 1.91
N SER A 313 -33.25 2.94 1.98
CA SER A 313 -31.87 2.80 1.48
C SER A 313 -30.86 3.45 2.42
N VAL A 314 -29.80 2.70 2.73
CA VAL A 314 -28.66 3.16 3.53
C VAL A 314 -27.35 2.83 2.81
N VAL A 315 -26.46 3.83 2.71
CA VAL A 315 -25.11 3.64 2.21
C VAL A 315 -24.10 3.99 3.29
N VAL A 316 -23.16 3.09 3.56
CA VAL A 316 -22.06 3.34 4.51
C VAL A 316 -20.79 3.70 3.76
N VAL A 317 -20.14 4.78 4.17
CA VAL A 317 -18.85 5.22 3.68
C VAL A 317 -17.79 4.96 4.75
N PRO A 318 -17.05 3.84 4.64
CA PRO A 318 -16.01 3.51 5.60
C PRO A 318 -14.75 4.33 5.33
N GLY A 319 -14.13 4.82 6.39
CA GLY A 319 -12.84 5.51 6.36
C GLY A 319 -11.85 4.95 7.36
N TYR A 320 -10.69 5.59 7.46
CA TYR A 320 -9.62 5.16 8.36
C TYR A 320 -10.04 5.12 9.84
N GLY A 321 -10.94 5.99 10.26
CA GLY A 321 -11.48 5.98 11.63
C GLY A 321 -12.24 4.69 11.97
N MET A 322 -12.91 4.06 10.99
CA MET A 322 -13.51 2.73 11.16
C MET A 322 -12.44 1.67 11.45
N ALA A 323 -11.31 1.75 10.74
CA ALA A 323 -10.17 0.85 10.96
C ALA A 323 -9.56 1.02 12.35
N VAL A 324 -9.29 2.26 12.75
CA VAL A 324 -8.70 2.57 14.08
C VAL A 324 -9.59 2.14 15.23
N GLY A 325 -10.91 2.38 15.11
CA GLY A 325 -11.89 1.95 16.12
C GLY A 325 -12.25 0.46 16.03
N GLN A 326 -11.72 -0.28 15.03
CA GLN A 326 -12.07 -1.68 14.77
C GLN A 326 -13.59 -1.90 14.71
N ALA A 327 -14.30 -0.98 14.04
CA ALA A 327 -15.76 -0.95 13.99
C ALA A 327 -16.37 -1.85 12.91
N GLN A 328 -15.56 -2.52 12.06
CA GLN A 328 -16.03 -3.30 10.92
C GLN A 328 -17.04 -4.38 11.29
N HIS A 329 -16.89 -5.02 12.45
CA HIS A 329 -17.85 -6.02 12.93
C HIS A 329 -19.18 -5.39 13.39
N ALA A 330 -19.13 -4.25 14.10
CA ALA A 330 -20.32 -3.52 14.51
C ALA A 330 -21.10 -2.97 13.30
N VAL A 331 -20.37 -2.53 12.26
CA VAL A 331 -20.97 -2.07 11.00
C VAL A 331 -21.63 -3.22 10.23
N ARG A 332 -21.00 -4.40 10.20
CA ARG A 332 -21.65 -5.61 9.66
C ARG A 332 -22.92 -5.97 10.43
N ASP A 333 -22.88 -5.89 11.76
CA ASP A 333 -24.06 -6.18 12.59
C ASP A 333 -25.18 -5.17 12.34
N LEU A 334 -24.83 -3.89 12.10
CA LEU A 334 -25.77 -2.86 11.66
C LEU A 334 -26.41 -3.23 10.31
N MET A 335 -25.58 -3.64 9.32
CA MET A 335 -26.06 -4.12 8.03
C MET A 335 -27.09 -5.25 8.22
N ASN A 336 -26.72 -6.28 8.99
CA ASN A 336 -27.57 -7.46 9.19
C ASN A 336 -28.92 -7.12 9.83
N VAL A 337 -28.95 -6.16 10.74
CA VAL A 337 -30.20 -5.74 11.42
C VAL A 337 -31.07 -4.93 10.46
N LEU A 338 -30.51 -4.01 9.71
CA LEU A 338 -31.27 -3.17 8.77
C LEU A 338 -31.78 -3.97 7.56
N GLU A 339 -31.02 -4.92 7.06
CA GLU A 339 -31.47 -5.82 5.98
C GLU A 339 -32.64 -6.74 6.42
N LYS A 340 -32.64 -7.19 7.67
CA LYS A 340 -33.78 -7.94 8.23
C LYS A 340 -35.06 -7.10 8.28
N LYS A 341 -34.96 -5.78 8.41
CA LYS A 341 -36.05 -4.83 8.33
C LYS A 341 -36.42 -4.44 6.87
N GLY A 342 -35.73 -5.03 5.85
CA GLY A 342 -36.01 -4.80 4.43
C GLY A 342 -35.30 -3.57 3.83
N ILE A 343 -34.35 -2.98 4.54
CA ILE A 343 -33.63 -1.79 4.10
C ILE A 343 -32.48 -2.22 3.16
N ASN A 344 -32.36 -1.58 2.00
CA ASN A 344 -31.25 -1.82 1.08
C ASN A 344 -29.96 -1.20 1.62
N PHE A 345 -29.02 -2.05 2.02
CA PHE A 345 -27.76 -1.63 2.64
C PHE A 345 -26.57 -1.88 1.71
N ARG A 346 -25.75 -0.84 1.47
CA ARG A 346 -24.57 -0.91 0.59
C ARG A 346 -23.40 -0.16 1.20
N PHE A 347 -22.19 -0.44 0.71
CA PHE A 347 -20.97 0.26 1.08
C PHE A 347 -20.42 1.02 -0.12
N ALA A 348 -20.05 2.28 0.08
CA ALA A 348 -19.36 3.11 -0.90
C ALA A 348 -17.88 3.22 -0.53
N ILE A 349 -17.01 2.63 -1.33
CA ILE A 349 -15.59 2.53 -1.01
C ILE A 349 -14.79 3.45 -1.92
N HIS A 350 -14.14 4.42 -1.32
CA HIS A 350 -13.20 5.27 -2.03
C HIS A 350 -11.84 4.56 -2.21
N PRO A 351 -11.20 4.60 -3.41
CA PRO A 351 -9.97 3.85 -3.68
C PRO A 351 -8.79 4.19 -2.78
N VAL A 352 -8.74 5.39 -2.23
CA VAL A 352 -7.67 5.83 -1.31
C VAL A 352 -8.13 5.94 0.16
N ALA A 353 -9.32 5.43 0.49
CA ALA A 353 -9.76 5.37 1.89
C ALA A 353 -8.85 4.41 2.69
N GLY A 354 -8.26 4.91 3.77
CA GLY A 354 -7.37 4.12 4.62
C GLY A 354 -5.89 4.46 4.47
N ARG A 355 -5.02 3.47 4.64
CA ARG A 355 -3.54 3.61 4.61
C ARG A 355 -2.84 2.62 3.66
N MET A 356 -3.60 1.86 2.89
CA MET A 356 -3.10 1.00 1.81
C MET A 356 -4.20 0.82 0.76
N PRO A 357 -3.87 0.42 -0.48
CA PRO A 357 -4.86 0.08 -1.49
C PRO A 357 -5.82 -1.01 -0.98
N GLY A 358 -7.13 -0.78 -1.16
CA GLY A 358 -8.15 -1.74 -0.74
C GLY A 358 -8.31 -1.93 0.77
N HIS A 359 -7.79 -1.00 1.59
CA HIS A 359 -7.83 -1.14 3.05
C HIS A 359 -9.26 -1.40 3.58
N MET A 360 -10.24 -0.63 3.09
CA MET A 360 -11.63 -0.81 3.52
C MET A 360 -12.23 -2.13 3.03
N ASN A 361 -11.87 -2.57 1.82
CA ASN A 361 -12.32 -3.86 1.30
C ASN A 361 -11.82 -5.03 2.17
N VAL A 362 -10.56 -4.98 2.60
CA VAL A 362 -9.96 -6.01 3.46
C VAL A 362 -10.66 -6.08 4.82
N LEU A 363 -10.92 -4.92 5.46
CA LEU A 363 -11.60 -4.86 6.76
C LEU A 363 -13.05 -5.36 6.68
N LEU A 364 -13.78 -4.96 5.64
CA LEU A 364 -15.15 -5.42 5.45
C LEU A 364 -15.20 -6.92 5.09
N ALA A 365 -14.22 -7.42 4.31
CA ALA A 365 -14.10 -8.85 4.00
C ALA A 365 -13.74 -9.67 5.26
N GLU A 366 -12.89 -9.16 6.15
CA GLU A 366 -12.59 -9.76 7.45
C GLU A 366 -13.86 -9.85 8.31
N ALA A 367 -14.69 -8.81 8.29
CA ALA A 367 -16.00 -8.82 8.95
C ALA A 367 -17.04 -9.67 8.21
N GLN A 368 -16.69 -10.38 7.13
CA GLN A 368 -17.58 -11.22 6.33
C GLN A 368 -18.72 -10.46 5.64
N VAL A 369 -18.53 -9.21 5.30
CA VAL A 369 -19.46 -8.46 4.45
C VAL A 369 -19.42 -9.03 3.02
N PRO A 370 -20.59 -9.29 2.40
CA PRO A 370 -20.63 -9.78 1.02
C PRO A 370 -20.02 -8.80 0.02
N TYR A 371 -19.23 -9.30 -0.94
CA TYR A 371 -18.52 -8.44 -1.90
C TYR A 371 -19.44 -7.67 -2.85
N ASP A 372 -20.64 -8.17 -3.13
CA ASP A 372 -21.65 -7.50 -3.95
C ASP A 372 -22.24 -6.25 -3.29
N LYS A 373 -22.07 -6.11 -1.98
CA LYS A 373 -22.45 -4.91 -1.22
C LYS A 373 -21.38 -3.82 -1.23
N MET A 374 -20.14 -4.15 -1.62
CA MET A 374 -19.01 -3.24 -1.64
C MET A 374 -18.88 -2.63 -3.03
N LEU A 375 -19.38 -1.42 -3.21
CA LEU A 375 -19.38 -0.70 -4.48
C LEU A 375 -18.20 0.26 -4.57
N SER A 376 -17.63 0.39 -5.76
CA SER A 376 -16.60 1.39 -6.05
C SER A 376 -17.23 2.79 -6.11
N MET A 377 -16.39 3.82 -6.06
CA MET A 377 -16.84 5.21 -6.19
C MET A 377 -17.55 5.44 -7.54
N GLU A 378 -17.03 4.85 -8.61
CA GLU A 378 -17.58 4.96 -9.95
C GLU A 378 -18.97 4.31 -10.07
N ASP A 379 -19.20 3.22 -9.33
CA ASP A 379 -20.47 2.49 -9.38
C ASP A 379 -21.58 3.12 -8.54
N ILE A 380 -21.24 3.94 -7.53
CA ILE A 380 -22.21 4.41 -6.54
C ILE A 380 -22.44 5.93 -6.55
N ASN A 381 -21.53 6.71 -7.12
CA ASN A 381 -21.61 8.18 -7.04
C ASN A 381 -22.91 8.75 -7.63
N ASP A 382 -23.42 8.14 -8.68
CA ASP A 382 -24.66 8.56 -9.32
C ASP A 382 -25.93 8.16 -8.54
N ASP A 383 -25.80 7.26 -7.56
CA ASP A 383 -26.90 6.77 -6.73
C ASP A 383 -27.14 7.61 -5.47
N PHE A 384 -26.21 8.47 -5.06
CA PHE A 384 -26.38 9.27 -3.84
C PHE A 384 -27.65 10.15 -3.83
N PRO A 385 -28.06 10.82 -4.93
CA PRO A 385 -29.29 11.60 -4.95
C PRO A 385 -30.55 10.76 -4.60
N ASN A 386 -30.53 9.46 -4.85
CA ASN A 386 -31.62 8.53 -4.57
C ASN A 386 -31.46 7.81 -3.23
N THR A 387 -30.38 8.07 -2.49
CA THR A 387 -30.08 7.45 -1.20
C THR A 387 -30.75 8.22 -0.06
N ASP A 388 -31.48 7.51 0.81
CA ASP A 388 -32.18 8.16 1.93
C ASP A 388 -31.19 8.59 3.01
N VAL A 389 -30.31 7.67 3.45
CA VAL A 389 -29.33 7.97 4.49
C VAL A 389 -27.93 7.47 4.07
N VAL A 390 -26.95 8.35 4.22
CA VAL A 390 -25.53 7.97 4.15
C VAL A 390 -24.91 8.05 5.54
N ILE A 391 -24.18 7.01 5.94
CA ILE A 391 -23.45 6.98 7.20
C ILE A 391 -21.95 7.00 6.92
N VAL A 392 -21.30 8.11 7.17
CA VAL A 392 -19.85 8.28 7.02
C VAL A 392 -19.17 7.87 8.32
N ILE A 393 -18.31 6.85 8.27
CA ILE A 393 -17.66 6.31 9.48
C ILE A 393 -16.15 6.52 9.40
N GLY A 394 -15.67 7.56 10.08
CA GLY A 394 -14.25 7.86 10.17
C GLY A 394 -13.56 8.22 8.83
N ALA A 395 -14.32 8.69 7.85
CA ALA A 395 -13.81 9.34 6.64
C ALA A 395 -13.86 10.87 6.78
N ASN A 396 -12.99 11.59 6.07
CA ASN A 396 -12.96 13.04 6.06
C ASN A 396 -12.72 13.58 4.63
N ASP A 397 -11.49 13.45 4.13
CA ASP A 397 -11.06 14.11 2.89
C ASP A 397 -11.79 13.54 1.66
N VAL A 398 -12.07 12.24 1.64
CA VAL A 398 -12.75 11.52 0.54
C VAL A 398 -14.24 11.82 0.39
N VAL A 399 -14.80 12.61 1.30
CA VAL A 399 -16.20 13.08 1.30
C VAL A 399 -16.29 14.60 1.43
N ASN A 400 -15.18 15.32 1.24
CA ASN A 400 -15.12 16.76 1.46
C ASN A 400 -15.48 17.52 0.17
N PRO A 401 -16.61 18.25 0.10
CA PRO A 401 -17.04 18.98 -1.09
C PRO A 401 -16.05 20.07 -1.54
N ALA A 402 -15.19 20.59 -0.65
CA ALA A 402 -14.13 21.55 -1.00
C ALA A 402 -13.22 21.05 -2.13
N ALA A 403 -13.09 19.72 -2.29
CA ALA A 403 -12.37 19.13 -3.41
C ALA A 403 -12.92 19.53 -4.80
N ARG A 404 -14.19 19.88 -4.89
CA ARG A 404 -14.84 20.26 -6.15
C ARG A 404 -14.71 21.73 -6.51
N HIS A 405 -14.71 22.63 -5.53
CA HIS A 405 -14.86 24.06 -5.80
C HIS A 405 -13.80 24.97 -5.16
N ASP A 406 -13.11 24.53 -4.11
CA ASP A 406 -12.09 25.37 -3.45
C ASP A 406 -10.71 25.15 -4.06
N GLN A 407 -10.33 26.00 -5.03
CA GLN A 407 -9.03 25.96 -5.69
C GLN A 407 -7.84 26.17 -4.74
N SER A 408 -8.06 26.74 -3.56
CA SER A 408 -7.02 26.92 -2.53
C SER A 408 -6.81 25.67 -1.67
N SER A 409 -7.73 24.71 -1.74
CA SER A 409 -7.68 23.48 -0.95
C SER A 409 -6.62 22.51 -1.49
N PRO A 410 -5.79 21.90 -0.63
CA PRO A 410 -4.83 20.87 -1.03
C PRO A 410 -5.45 19.63 -1.69
N ILE A 411 -6.77 19.43 -1.52
CA ILE A 411 -7.52 18.32 -2.13
C ILE A 411 -8.29 18.75 -3.38
N TYR A 412 -8.13 19.99 -3.86
CA TYR A 412 -8.84 20.45 -5.06
C TYR A 412 -8.61 19.51 -6.25
N GLY A 413 -9.71 19.19 -6.94
CA GLY A 413 -9.71 18.27 -8.09
C GLY A 413 -9.61 16.77 -7.71
N MET A 414 -9.50 16.42 -6.44
CA MET A 414 -9.57 15.02 -6.00
C MET A 414 -11.00 14.50 -6.23
N PRO A 415 -11.17 13.35 -6.89
CA PRO A 415 -12.47 12.69 -6.94
C PRO A 415 -12.92 12.34 -5.52
N ILE A 416 -14.18 12.57 -5.21
CA ILE A 416 -14.77 12.29 -3.90
C ILE A 416 -16.07 11.49 -4.03
N LEU A 417 -16.49 10.86 -2.94
CA LEU A 417 -17.84 10.32 -2.83
C LEU A 417 -18.82 11.46 -2.59
N ASN A 418 -19.82 11.57 -3.48
CA ASN A 418 -20.79 12.67 -3.51
C ASN A 418 -21.90 12.50 -2.43
N VAL A 419 -21.49 12.21 -1.21
CA VAL A 419 -22.42 11.92 -0.10
C VAL A 419 -23.36 13.07 0.24
N ASP A 420 -22.94 14.31 -0.02
CA ASP A 420 -23.70 15.54 0.19
C ASP A 420 -24.97 15.62 -0.68
N TYR A 421 -25.06 14.83 -1.74
CA TYR A 421 -26.27 14.73 -2.56
C TYR A 421 -27.34 13.81 -1.99
N ALA A 422 -27.04 13.01 -0.96
CA ALA A 422 -28.02 12.18 -0.28
C ALA A 422 -29.02 13.02 0.51
N LYS A 423 -30.19 12.44 0.79
CA LYS A 423 -31.25 13.16 1.55
C LYS A 423 -30.79 13.49 2.97
N THR A 424 -30.09 12.57 3.64
CA THR A 424 -29.53 12.78 4.99
C THR A 424 -28.13 12.17 5.06
N VAL A 425 -27.19 12.89 5.67
CA VAL A 425 -25.79 12.43 5.87
C VAL A 425 -25.47 12.39 7.35
N ILE A 426 -25.22 11.22 7.86
CA ILE A 426 -24.79 10.99 9.24
C ILE A 426 -23.28 10.83 9.27
N ILE A 427 -22.60 11.63 10.08
CA ILE A 427 -21.13 11.66 10.13
C ILE A 427 -20.67 11.24 11.50
N ASN A 428 -20.16 10.01 11.61
CA ASN A 428 -19.57 9.51 12.84
C ASN A 428 -18.10 9.96 12.94
N LYS A 429 -17.82 10.79 13.92
CA LYS A 429 -16.47 11.26 14.30
C LYS A 429 -16.40 11.46 15.81
N ARG A 430 -15.18 11.39 16.36
CA ARG A 430 -14.93 11.70 17.77
C ARG A 430 -15.03 13.20 18.09
N SER A 431 -14.72 14.05 17.11
CA SER A 431 -14.74 15.52 17.24
C SER A 431 -14.79 16.19 15.87
N LEU A 432 -14.98 17.50 15.83
CA LEU A 432 -14.89 18.31 14.61
C LEU A 432 -13.45 18.59 14.15
N ASN A 433 -12.44 18.00 14.79
CA ASN A 433 -11.03 18.21 14.41
C ASN A 433 -10.78 17.79 12.96
N VAL A 434 -9.84 18.50 12.33
CA VAL A 434 -9.39 18.22 10.96
C VAL A 434 -8.94 16.78 10.79
N GLY A 435 -9.08 16.27 9.57
CA GLY A 435 -8.60 14.96 9.18
C GLY A 435 -7.07 14.93 8.97
N TYR A 436 -6.61 13.89 8.29
CA TYR A 436 -5.20 13.65 8.07
C TYR A 436 -4.54 14.67 7.12
N ALA A 437 -5.29 15.21 6.16
CA ALA A 437 -4.82 16.27 5.27
C ALA A 437 -4.74 17.65 5.98
N GLY A 438 -5.21 17.75 7.23
CA GLY A 438 -5.19 19.01 7.98
C GLY A 438 -6.21 20.05 7.51
N ILE A 439 -7.28 19.61 6.83
CA ILE A 439 -8.27 20.48 6.19
C ILE A 439 -9.60 20.36 6.91
N ASP A 440 -10.28 21.49 7.09
CA ASP A 440 -11.67 21.51 7.56
C ASP A 440 -12.59 20.92 6.49
N ASN A 441 -13.67 20.25 6.93
CA ASN A 441 -14.65 19.68 6.03
C ASN A 441 -15.99 20.43 6.17
N GLU A 442 -16.37 21.14 5.11
CA GLU A 442 -17.60 21.94 5.09
C GLU A 442 -18.87 21.09 5.12
N LEU A 443 -18.79 19.81 4.73
CA LEU A 443 -19.90 18.86 4.80
C LEU A 443 -20.54 18.82 6.20
N PHE A 444 -19.75 19.02 7.27
CA PHE A 444 -20.22 18.96 8.65
C PHE A 444 -21.24 20.03 9.00
N PHE A 445 -21.31 21.08 8.19
CA PHE A 445 -22.18 22.24 8.38
C PHE A 445 -23.32 22.31 7.36
N TYR A 446 -23.44 21.30 6.47
CA TYR A 446 -24.52 21.26 5.48
C TYR A 446 -25.89 21.03 6.16
N PRO A 447 -26.98 21.55 5.58
CA PRO A 447 -28.32 21.43 6.16
C PRO A 447 -28.80 19.99 6.37
N ASN A 448 -28.37 19.06 5.49
CA ASN A 448 -28.71 17.65 5.50
C ASN A 448 -27.67 16.78 6.27
N ALA A 449 -26.66 17.40 6.88
CA ALA A 449 -25.61 16.69 7.61
C ALA A 449 -25.87 16.73 9.14
N LEU A 450 -25.73 15.58 9.78
CA LEU A 450 -25.89 15.40 11.22
C LEU A 450 -24.65 14.68 11.78
N MET A 451 -24.10 15.22 12.86
CA MET A 451 -22.94 14.66 13.53
C MET A 451 -23.35 13.64 14.59
N TYR A 452 -22.90 12.42 14.43
CA TYR A 452 -23.04 11.36 15.44
C TYR A 452 -21.68 11.18 16.13
N PHE A 453 -21.49 11.89 17.24
CA PHE A 453 -20.22 11.92 17.95
C PHE A 453 -19.99 10.63 18.74
N GLY A 454 -18.77 10.12 18.69
CA GLY A 454 -18.31 8.98 19.47
C GLY A 454 -17.21 8.17 18.78
N ASP A 455 -16.62 7.24 19.51
CA ASP A 455 -15.77 6.22 18.93
C ASP A 455 -16.59 5.35 17.96
N SER A 456 -16.01 5.01 16.82
CA SER A 456 -16.77 4.35 15.73
C SER A 456 -17.33 2.98 16.14
N LYS A 457 -16.61 2.20 16.96
CA LYS A 457 -17.10 0.90 17.44
C LYS A 457 -18.21 1.06 18.46
N GLU A 458 -18.01 1.91 19.44
CA GLU A 458 -19.01 2.17 20.50
C GLU A 458 -20.27 2.77 19.90
N ALA A 459 -20.14 3.78 19.04
CA ALA A 459 -21.24 4.44 18.37
C ALA A 459 -22.09 3.46 17.53
N MET A 460 -21.44 2.65 16.68
CA MET A 460 -22.16 1.67 15.87
C MET A 460 -22.78 0.55 16.72
N SER A 461 -22.10 0.11 17.78
CA SER A 461 -22.66 -0.91 18.69
C SER A 461 -23.88 -0.40 19.44
N LYS A 462 -23.85 0.87 19.91
CA LYS A 462 -24.99 1.52 20.56
C LYS A 462 -26.16 1.65 19.58
N LEU A 463 -25.90 2.12 18.36
CA LEU A 463 -26.92 2.23 17.32
C LEU A 463 -27.59 0.88 17.01
N VAL A 464 -26.81 -0.19 16.90
CA VAL A 464 -27.35 -1.57 16.70
C VAL A 464 -28.23 -1.98 17.87
N HIS A 465 -27.88 -1.59 19.10
CA HIS A 465 -28.67 -1.88 20.28
C HIS A 465 -30.03 -1.17 20.25
N GLU A 466 -30.04 0.13 19.96
CA GLU A 466 -31.25 0.93 19.84
C GLU A 466 -32.18 0.42 18.73
N ILE A 467 -31.66 0.10 17.54
CA ILE A 467 -32.47 -0.45 16.43
C ILE A 467 -33.08 -1.82 16.76
N LYS A 468 -32.42 -2.61 17.62
CA LYS A 468 -32.97 -3.90 18.08
C LYS A 468 -34.02 -3.74 19.17
N ALA A 469 -34.02 -2.62 19.89
CA ALA A 469 -34.97 -2.31 20.92
C ALA A 469 -36.31 -1.75 20.38
N LEU A 470 -36.26 -1.20 19.14
CA LEU A 470 -37.42 -0.78 18.36
C LEU A 470 -38.08 -1.98 17.63
#